data_6d6c2e9632c498777f7fd84e63770c4c
#
_entry.id   6d6c2e9632c498777f7fd84e63770c4c
#
_cell.length_a   1.000
_cell.length_b   1.000
_cell.length_c   1.000
_cell.angle_alpha   90.00
_cell.angle_beta   90.00
_cell.angle_gamma   90.00
#
_symmetry.space_group_name_H-M   'P 1'
#
loop_
_entity.id
_entity.type
_entity.pdbx_description
1 polymer ?
#
loop_
_entity_poly.entity_id
_entity_poly.type
_entity_poly.pdbx_seq_one_letter_code
_entity_poly.pdbx_strand_id
1 'polypeptide(L)'
;MGAPEIELDLWPDKDGHLIVCHDPKVDRTTDGSGMICDLTTSEIKALDAGFWFSPAYQGIRLPLFEEVLSLVARRTVLNIHIKTPVAQRVTTDKMKARGKELGERHISHAVIMPPLPVGVEDVIPEIENRPIVPYDETVFRRIVDALQRFDCMDYAYITGEADVLTTARAVAPDLPRCCLEGHMNFSIVEHALEYGCQRVQFCKGLTTQAMIDKARANGLICNLFWADTPEEARAYFDIGIDCVLTNNYQPVAAGLSR
;
A
#
# COMPACT_ATOMS: atom_id res chain seq x y z
N MET A 1 -20.89 -2.09 -3.98
CA MET A 1 -20.53 -2.15 -2.55
C MET A 1 -20.44 -0.75 -1.93
N GLY A 2 -20.14 0.31 -2.72
CA GLY A 2 -20.16 1.70 -2.24
C GLY A 2 -18.97 2.09 -1.36
N ALA A 3 -17.84 1.40 -1.45
CA ALA A 3 -16.63 1.82 -0.78
C ALA A 3 -16.17 3.18 -1.29
N PRO A 4 -15.91 4.16 -0.40
CA PRO A 4 -15.45 5.50 -0.82
C PRO A 4 -14.06 5.47 -1.40
N GLU A 5 -13.26 4.50 -0.99
CA GLU A 5 -11.89 4.28 -1.44
C GLU A 5 -11.59 2.79 -1.57
N ILE A 6 -10.79 2.40 -2.55
CA ILE A 6 -10.25 1.05 -2.71
C ILE A 6 -8.73 1.12 -2.84
N GLU A 7 -8.06 0.16 -2.22
CA GLU A 7 -6.62 -0.01 -2.39
C GLU A 7 -6.34 -1.16 -3.35
N LEU A 8 -5.30 -1.01 -4.15
CA LEU A 8 -4.83 -2.02 -5.08
C LEU A 8 -3.31 -1.95 -5.24
N ASP A 9 -2.71 -3.10 -5.47
CA ASP A 9 -1.27 -3.27 -5.65
C ASP A 9 -0.93 -3.49 -7.12
N LEU A 10 0.09 -2.79 -7.62
CA LEU A 10 0.52 -2.89 -9.02
C LEU A 10 1.92 -3.47 -9.16
N TRP A 11 2.04 -4.42 -10.10
CA TRP A 11 3.30 -4.96 -10.61
C TRP A 11 3.36 -4.82 -12.12
N PRO A 12 4.52 -4.41 -12.70
CA PRO A 12 4.74 -4.55 -14.13
C PRO A 12 4.99 -6.03 -14.47
N ASP A 13 4.38 -6.51 -15.54
CA ASP A 13 4.72 -7.79 -16.15
C ASP A 13 5.93 -7.67 -17.10
N LYS A 14 6.31 -8.78 -17.74
CA LYS A 14 7.44 -8.82 -18.67
C LYS A 14 7.25 -7.92 -19.90
N ASP A 15 6.00 -7.70 -20.33
CA ASP A 15 5.65 -6.86 -21.47
C ASP A 15 5.48 -5.39 -21.05
N GLY A 16 5.53 -5.13 -19.72
CA GLY A 16 5.38 -3.83 -19.09
C GLY A 16 3.93 -3.40 -18.93
N HIS A 17 2.96 -4.30 -19.04
CA HIS A 17 1.59 -4.04 -18.60
C HIS A 17 1.49 -4.11 -17.07
N LEU A 18 0.51 -3.44 -16.52
CA LEU A 18 0.33 -3.33 -15.07
C LEU A 18 -0.68 -4.36 -14.59
N ILE A 19 -0.22 -5.30 -13.79
CA ILE A 19 -1.02 -6.37 -13.19
C ILE A 19 -1.45 -5.96 -11.79
N VAL A 20 -2.72 -6.12 -11.47
CA VAL A 20 -3.23 -5.90 -10.11
C VAL A 20 -3.09 -7.21 -9.33
N CYS A 21 -2.10 -7.25 -8.44
CA CYS A 21 -1.79 -8.40 -7.61
C CYS A 21 -0.98 -7.97 -6.38
N HIS A 22 -1.27 -8.54 -5.20
CA HIS A 22 -0.52 -8.20 -3.99
C HIS A 22 0.91 -8.75 -4.02
N ASP A 23 1.07 -10.04 -4.36
CA ASP A 23 2.36 -10.72 -4.29
C ASP A 23 3.18 -10.50 -5.58
N PRO A 24 4.52 -10.51 -5.49
CA PRO A 24 5.39 -10.47 -6.67
C PRO A 24 5.31 -11.74 -7.52
N LYS A 25 4.74 -12.82 -6.98
CA LYS A 25 4.56 -14.12 -7.61
C LYS A 25 3.08 -14.45 -7.78
N VAL A 26 2.78 -15.21 -8.81
CA VAL A 26 1.41 -15.69 -9.07
C VAL A 26 1.04 -16.92 -8.24
N ASP A 27 1.99 -17.55 -7.55
CA ASP A 27 1.90 -18.89 -6.94
C ASP A 27 0.80 -19.04 -5.88
N ARG A 28 0.57 -17.99 -5.06
CA ARG A 28 -0.38 -18.09 -3.94
C ARG A 28 -1.84 -17.97 -4.35
N THR A 29 -2.10 -17.21 -5.38
CA THR A 29 -3.47 -16.80 -5.76
C THR A 29 -3.87 -17.23 -7.16
N THR A 30 -3.08 -18.10 -7.81
CA THR A 30 -3.40 -18.69 -9.11
C THR A 30 -3.00 -20.15 -9.17
N ASP A 31 -3.36 -20.81 -10.27
CA ASP A 31 -2.95 -22.18 -10.60
C ASP A 31 -1.57 -22.24 -11.30
N GLY A 32 -0.89 -21.10 -11.45
CA GLY A 32 0.45 -21.00 -12.04
C GLY A 32 1.57 -20.78 -11.03
N SER A 33 2.77 -20.53 -11.54
CA SER A 33 3.96 -20.22 -10.73
C SER A 33 4.89 -19.27 -11.46
N GLY A 34 5.65 -18.49 -10.70
CA GLY A 34 6.66 -17.57 -11.21
C GLY A 34 6.47 -16.12 -10.78
N MET A 35 7.48 -15.30 -11.09
CA MET A 35 7.44 -13.86 -10.82
C MET A 35 6.59 -13.17 -11.89
N ILE A 36 5.75 -12.22 -11.50
CA ILE A 36 4.93 -11.43 -12.43
C ILE A 36 5.82 -10.73 -13.47
N CYS A 37 6.95 -10.16 -13.07
CA CYS A 37 7.87 -9.47 -13.97
C CYS A 37 8.58 -10.38 -15.00
N ASP A 38 8.55 -11.71 -14.81
CA ASP A 38 9.15 -12.68 -15.72
C ASP A 38 8.13 -13.31 -16.69
N LEU A 39 6.84 -13.12 -16.43
CA LEU A 39 5.73 -13.65 -17.23
C LEU A 39 5.18 -12.60 -18.18
N THR A 40 4.84 -13.01 -19.39
CA THR A 40 4.12 -12.19 -20.37
C THR A 40 2.66 -11.98 -19.93
N THR A 41 2.03 -10.92 -20.41
CA THR A 41 0.61 -10.67 -20.17
C THR A 41 -0.26 -11.87 -20.57
N SER A 42 0.06 -12.51 -21.68
CA SER A 42 -0.67 -13.67 -22.18
C SER A 42 -0.58 -14.86 -21.22
N GLU A 43 0.61 -15.13 -20.68
CA GLU A 43 0.83 -16.17 -19.68
C GLU A 43 0.03 -15.90 -18.40
N ILE A 44 0.10 -14.66 -17.88
CA ILE A 44 -0.64 -14.26 -16.68
C ILE A 44 -2.16 -14.35 -16.89
N LYS A 45 -2.65 -13.87 -18.02
CA LYS A 45 -4.09 -13.90 -18.36
C LYS A 45 -4.61 -15.31 -18.62
N ALA A 46 -3.76 -16.30 -18.83
CA ALA A 46 -4.16 -17.70 -18.93
C ALA A 46 -4.42 -18.37 -17.58
N LEU A 47 -3.86 -17.82 -16.48
CA LEU A 47 -3.94 -18.40 -15.13
C LEU A 47 -5.33 -18.24 -14.51
N ASP A 48 -5.78 -19.24 -13.77
CA ASP A 48 -6.99 -19.16 -12.95
C ASP A 48 -6.65 -18.54 -11.58
N ALA A 49 -7.19 -17.35 -11.33
CA ALA A 49 -7.00 -16.60 -10.08
C ALA A 49 -8.20 -16.70 -9.13
N GLY A 50 -9.21 -17.49 -9.43
CA GLY A 50 -10.43 -17.57 -8.62
C GLY A 50 -10.61 -18.89 -7.90
N PHE A 51 -10.23 -20.01 -8.51
CA PHE A 51 -10.48 -21.34 -7.98
C PHE A 51 -9.87 -21.58 -6.59
N TRP A 52 -8.68 -21.04 -6.32
CA TRP A 52 -8.01 -21.16 -5.02
C TRP A 52 -8.86 -20.57 -3.86
N PHE A 53 -9.65 -19.55 -4.14
CA PHE A 53 -10.54 -18.94 -3.15
C PHE A 53 -11.84 -19.73 -2.98
N SER A 54 -12.49 -20.07 -4.10
CA SER A 54 -13.68 -20.92 -4.13
C SER A 54 -13.93 -21.44 -5.54
N PRO A 55 -14.42 -22.69 -5.69
CA PRO A 55 -14.81 -23.24 -7.00
C PRO A 55 -15.83 -22.36 -7.75
N ALA A 56 -16.63 -21.57 -7.04
CA ALA A 56 -17.59 -20.64 -7.64
C ALA A 56 -16.92 -19.50 -8.46
N TYR A 57 -15.64 -19.25 -8.23
CA TYR A 57 -14.85 -18.22 -8.92
C TYR A 57 -13.89 -18.79 -9.97
N GLN A 58 -14.00 -20.08 -10.28
CA GLN A 58 -13.18 -20.71 -11.31
C GLN A 58 -13.28 -19.93 -12.64
N GLY A 59 -12.14 -19.72 -13.28
CA GLY A 59 -12.04 -18.99 -14.54
C GLY A 59 -11.82 -17.49 -14.41
N ILE A 60 -11.84 -16.93 -13.19
CA ILE A 60 -11.46 -15.53 -12.97
C ILE A 60 -9.95 -15.37 -13.21
N ARG A 61 -9.57 -14.27 -13.85
CA ARG A 61 -8.18 -13.95 -14.22
C ARG A 61 -7.65 -12.79 -13.40
N LEU A 62 -6.32 -12.73 -13.22
CA LEU A 62 -5.69 -11.53 -12.66
C LEU A 62 -6.02 -10.33 -13.57
N PRO A 63 -6.53 -9.22 -13.00
CA PRO A 63 -6.91 -8.08 -13.82
C PRO A 63 -5.69 -7.23 -14.20
N LEU A 64 -5.77 -6.63 -15.37
CA LEU A 64 -4.93 -5.48 -15.73
C LEU A 64 -5.43 -4.22 -15.01
N PHE A 65 -4.56 -3.27 -14.80
CA PHE A 65 -4.92 -1.99 -14.20
C PHE A 65 -6.02 -1.27 -14.97
N GLU A 66 -5.93 -1.24 -16.31
CA GLU A 66 -6.96 -0.65 -17.16
C GLU A 66 -8.32 -1.36 -17.07
N GLU A 67 -8.33 -2.66 -16.87
CA GLU A 67 -9.59 -3.39 -16.64
C GLU A 67 -10.25 -2.92 -15.34
N VAL A 68 -9.46 -2.70 -14.28
CA VAL A 68 -9.97 -2.14 -13.01
C VAL A 68 -10.45 -0.72 -13.23
N LEU A 69 -9.67 0.15 -13.87
CA LEU A 69 -10.05 1.53 -14.15
C LEU A 69 -11.36 1.61 -14.93
N SER A 70 -11.57 0.72 -15.92
CA SER A 70 -12.82 0.68 -16.70
C SER A 70 -14.05 0.39 -15.85
N LEU A 71 -13.89 -0.37 -14.75
CA LEU A 71 -14.97 -0.73 -13.85
C LEU A 71 -15.29 0.34 -12.81
N VAL A 72 -14.24 1.02 -12.30
CA VAL A 72 -14.37 1.88 -11.11
C VAL A 72 -14.28 3.37 -11.40
N ALA A 73 -13.86 3.77 -12.61
CA ALA A 73 -13.55 5.15 -12.98
C ALA A 73 -14.49 6.19 -12.34
N ARG A 74 -13.91 7.12 -11.56
CA ARG A 74 -14.60 8.24 -10.87
C ARG A 74 -15.71 7.85 -9.87
N ARG A 75 -15.89 6.57 -9.57
CA ARG A 75 -16.90 6.10 -8.60
C ARG A 75 -16.35 5.88 -7.20
N THR A 76 -15.02 5.83 -7.08
CA THR A 76 -14.29 5.61 -5.84
C THR A 76 -12.90 6.20 -5.95
N VAL A 77 -12.30 6.57 -4.85
CA VAL A 77 -10.90 6.97 -4.81
C VAL A 77 -10.01 5.73 -4.89
N LEU A 78 -8.89 5.83 -5.62
CA LEU A 78 -7.93 4.77 -5.81
C LEU A 78 -6.67 5.03 -4.99
N ASN A 79 -6.41 4.18 -4.01
CA ASN A 79 -5.14 4.07 -3.33
C ASN A 79 -4.26 3.08 -4.12
N ILE A 80 -3.33 3.59 -4.90
CA ILE A 80 -2.52 2.78 -5.81
C ILE A 80 -1.16 2.50 -5.17
N HIS A 81 -1.01 1.31 -4.60
CA HIS A 81 0.26 0.87 -4.04
C HIS A 81 1.14 0.29 -5.15
N ILE A 82 2.17 1.04 -5.54
CA ILE A 82 3.16 0.57 -6.50
C ILE A 82 4.22 -0.24 -5.77
N LYS A 83 4.37 -1.48 -6.16
CA LYS A 83 5.31 -2.40 -5.51
C LYS A 83 6.72 -2.22 -6.04
N THR A 84 7.66 -2.04 -5.11
CA THR A 84 9.09 -2.01 -5.41
C THR A 84 9.57 -3.40 -5.82
N PRO A 85 10.33 -3.55 -6.91
CA PRO A 85 10.92 -4.81 -7.30
C PRO A 85 11.70 -5.48 -6.18
N VAL A 86 11.50 -6.78 -5.98
CA VAL A 86 12.12 -7.54 -4.88
C VAL A 86 13.63 -7.43 -4.85
N ALA A 87 14.28 -7.30 -6.03
CA ALA A 87 15.73 -7.13 -6.15
C ALA A 87 16.24 -5.82 -5.53
N GLN A 88 15.39 -4.82 -5.34
CA GLN A 88 15.74 -3.53 -4.74
C GLN A 88 15.47 -3.49 -3.22
N ARG A 89 14.82 -4.52 -2.67
CA ARG A 89 14.54 -4.59 -1.23
C ARG A 89 15.75 -5.06 -0.47
N VAL A 90 16.40 -4.14 0.23
CA VAL A 90 17.47 -4.48 1.17
C VAL A 90 16.84 -4.98 2.46
N THR A 91 17.03 -6.26 2.78
CA THR A 91 16.57 -6.83 4.06
C THR A 91 17.78 -7.22 4.89
N THR A 92 18.10 -6.45 5.92
CA THR A 92 19.16 -6.77 6.87
C THR A 92 18.67 -7.69 7.98
N ASP A 93 19.60 -8.32 8.72
CA ASP A 93 19.23 -9.16 9.86
C ASP A 93 18.58 -8.32 10.99
N LYS A 94 18.96 -7.04 11.12
CA LYS A 94 18.32 -6.09 12.05
C LYS A 94 16.87 -5.82 11.65
N MET A 95 16.58 -5.65 10.36
CA MET A 95 15.19 -5.50 9.87
C MET A 95 14.36 -6.75 10.14
N LYS A 96 14.94 -7.94 9.92
CA LYS A 96 14.26 -9.22 10.24
C LYS A 96 13.97 -9.34 11.73
N ALA A 97 14.96 -9.00 12.58
CA ALA A 97 14.81 -9.03 14.04
C ALA A 97 13.74 -8.05 14.51
N ARG A 98 13.76 -6.81 13.99
CA ARG A 98 12.73 -5.81 14.27
C ARG A 98 11.36 -6.26 13.76
N GLY A 99 11.28 -6.77 12.54
CA GLY A 99 10.03 -7.30 11.97
C GLY A 99 9.42 -8.42 12.82
N LYS A 100 10.25 -9.30 13.38
CA LYS A 100 9.81 -10.34 14.32
C LYS A 100 9.28 -9.75 15.63
N GLU A 101 10.01 -8.84 16.25
CA GLU A 101 9.60 -8.14 17.48
C GLU A 101 8.27 -7.41 17.29
N LEU A 102 8.13 -6.70 16.17
CA LEU A 102 6.93 -5.95 15.84
C LEU A 102 5.76 -6.87 15.51
N GLY A 103 6.02 -8.02 14.87
CA GLY A 103 5.01 -9.05 14.62
C GLY A 103 4.46 -9.63 15.92
N GLU A 104 5.30 -9.87 16.92
CA GLU A 104 4.88 -10.30 18.26
C GLU A 104 4.00 -9.25 18.95
N ARG A 105 4.27 -7.96 18.76
CA ARG A 105 3.45 -6.85 19.29
C ARG A 105 2.14 -6.67 18.52
N HIS A 106 2.13 -6.94 17.22
CA HIS A 106 0.95 -6.84 16.39
C HIS A 106 -0.20 -7.78 16.83
N ILE A 107 0.13 -8.87 17.51
CA ILE A 107 -0.81 -9.82 18.10
C ILE A 107 -1.48 -9.25 19.37
N SER A 108 -0.91 -8.23 20.00
CA SER A 108 -1.56 -7.57 21.13
C SER A 108 -2.71 -6.69 20.61
N HIS A 109 -3.91 -6.87 21.15
CA HIS A 109 -5.13 -6.15 20.77
C HIS A 109 -5.13 -4.65 21.12
N ALA A 110 -3.98 -4.03 21.35
CA ALA A 110 -3.89 -2.60 21.61
C ALA A 110 -4.11 -1.82 20.31
N VAL A 111 -5.08 -0.92 20.32
CA VAL A 111 -5.39 -0.02 19.20
C VAL A 111 -4.22 0.91 18.89
N ILE A 112 -3.44 1.29 19.90
CA ILE A 112 -2.22 2.08 19.77
C ILE A 112 -1.07 1.33 20.43
N MET A 113 0.09 1.40 19.81
CA MET A 113 1.30 0.91 20.49
C MET A 113 1.52 1.69 21.77
N PRO A 114 1.80 1.01 22.91
CA PRO A 114 2.36 1.67 24.07
C PRO A 114 3.67 2.37 23.66
N PRO A 115 4.15 3.35 24.46
CA PRO A 115 5.46 3.93 24.22
C PRO A 115 6.49 2.83 23.99
N LEU A 116 7.30 3.00 22.96
CA LEU A 116 8.33 2.02 22.61
C LEU A 116 9.27 1.82 23.81
N PRO A 117 9.68 0.59 24.13
CA PRO A 117 10.72 0.38 25.11
C PRO A 117 11.98 1.16 24.71
N VAL A 118 12.70 1.64 25.72
CA VAL A 118 14.01 2.30 25.52
C VAL A 118 14.90 1.40 24.66
N GLY A 119 15.45 1.93 23.58
CA GLY A 119 16.29 1.21 22.60
C GLY A 119 15.56 0.62 21.39
N VAL A 120 14.22 0.65 21.34
CA VAL A 120 13.46 0.25 20.14
C VAL A 120 13.19 1.46 19.23
N GLU A 121 13.31 2.66 19.76
CA GLU A 121 13.20 3.93 19.02
C GLU A 121 14.45 4.24 18.18
N ASP A 122 15.51 3.43 18.34
CA ASP A 122 16.74 3.63 17.60
C ASP A 122 16.51 3.36 16.10
N VAL A 123 16.81 4.37 15.31
CA VAL A 123 16.86 4.29 13.86
C VAL A 123 17.82 3.18 13.46
N ILE A 124 17.43 2.33 12.52
CA ILE A 124 18.33 1.37 11.90
C ILE A 124 19.04 2.08 10.74
N PRO A 125 20.33 2.45 10.89
CA PRO A 125 21.02 3.29 9.89
C PRO A 125 21.04 2.66 8.50
N GLU A 126 21.03 1.33 8.42
CA GLU A 126 21.02 0.60 7.16
C GLU A 126 19.68 0.76 6.39
N ILE A 127 18.61 1.13 7.07
CA ILE A 127 17.32 1.47 6.45
C ILE A 127 17.34 2.93 6.00
N GLU A 128 17.71 3.85 6.90
CA GLU A 128 17.69 5.29 6.62
C GLU A 128 18.70 5.71 5.54
N ASN A 129 19.86 5.05 5.49
CA ASN A 129 20.94 5.40 4.58
C ASN A 129 21.03 4.46 3.37
N ARG A 130 19.97 3.71 3.06
CA ARG A 130 19.96 2.85 1.88
C ARG A 130 20.02 3.70 0.60
N PRO A 131 20.77 3.28 -0.42
CA PRO A 131 20.71 3.95 -1.71
C PRO A 131 19.30 3.88 -2.27
N ILE A 132 18.71 5.04 -2.61
CA ILE A 132 17.42 5.09 -3.30
C ILE A 132 17.69 4.93 -4.80
N VAL A 133 17.18 3.83 -5.35
CA VAL A 133 17.13 3.62 -6.81
C VAL A 133 15.73 4.03 -7.25
N PRO A 134 15.57 5.14 -7.99
CA PRO A 134 14.26 5.58 -8.44
C PRO A 134 13.53 4.47 -9.19
N TYR A 135 12.22 4.38 -9.00
CA TYR A 135 11.36 3.46 -9.73
C TYR A 135 11.41 3.74 -11.24
N ASP A 136 11.22 2.72 -12.07
CA ASP A 136 11.27 2.87 -13.52
C ASP A 136 10.28 3.94 -14.03
N GLU A 137 10.83 5.01 -14.59
CA GLU A 137 10.04 6.14 -15.05
C GLU A 137 9.11 5.76 -16.21
N THR A 138 9.51 4.83 -17.07
CA THR A 138 8.69 4.38 -18.20
C THR A 138 7.45 3.64 -17.70
N VAL A 139 7.62 2.76 -16.71
CA VAL A 139 6.51 2.05 -16.07
C VAL A 139 5.61 3.02 -15.34
N PHE A 140 6.20 3.98 -14.60
CA PHE A 140 5.41 5.00 -13.87
C PHE A 140 4.58 5.87 -14.82
N ARG A 141 5.13 6.29 -15.96
CA ARG A 141 4.40 7.05 -16.99
C ARG A 141 3.19 6.28 -17.53
N ARG A 142 3.29 4.95 -17.69
CA ARG A 142 2.14 4.13 -18.10
C ARG A 142 1.00 4.17 -17.09
N ILE A 143 1.32 4.25 -15.78
CA ILE A 143 0.30 4.43 -14.73
C ILE A 143 -0.40 5.78 -14.91
N VAL A 144 0.37 6.84 -15.09
CA VAL A 144 -0.17 8.20 -15.29
C VAL A 144 -1.02 8.27 -16.56
N ASP A 145 -0.53 7.72 -17.68
CA ASP A 145 -1.25 7.68 -18.95
C ASP A 145 -2.58 6.91 -18.82
N ALA A 146 -2.58 5.80 -18.09
CA ALA A 146 -3.81 5.06 -17.83
C ALA A 146 -4.80 5.89 -17.00
N LEU A 147 -4.35 6.54 -15.92
CA LEU A 147 -5.20 7.42 -15.11
C LEU A 147 -5.78 8.59 -15.91
N GLN A 148 -4.98 9.21 -16.79
CA GLN A 148 -5.45 10.27 -17.67
C GLN A 148 -6.49 9.76 -18.68
N ARG A 149 -6.21 8.63 -19.33
CA ARG A 149 -7.12 8.03 -20.34
C ARG A 149 -8.49 7.67 -19.76
N PHE A 150 -8.54 7.26 -18.49
CA PHE A 150 -9.79 6.90 -17.80
C PHE A 150 -10.36 8.06 -16.97
N ASP A 151 -9.79 9.27 -17.05
CA ASP A 151 -10.22 10.47 -16.32
C ASP A 151 -10.26 10.22 -14.80
N CYS A 152 -9.19 9.59 -14.28
CA CYS A 152 -9.07 9.19 -12.87
C CYS A 152 -8.02 9.97 -12.07
N MET A 153 -7.36 10.96 -12.65
CA MET A 153 -6.29 11.71 -11.98
C MET A 153 -6.75 12.34 -10.65
N ASP A 154 -7.96 12.92 -10.62
CA ASP A 154 -8.53 13.54 -9.42
C ASP A 154 -9.11 12.52 -8.43
N TYR A 155 -9.12 11.25 -8.79
CA TYR A 155 -9.68 10.14 -8.02
C TYR A 155 -8.62 9.12 -7.62
N ALA A 156 -7.34 9.48 -7.65
CA ALA A 156 -6.26 8.58 -7.36
C ALA A 156 -5.15 9.25 -6.55
N TYR A 157 -4.42 8.45 -5.81
CA TYR A 157 -3.13 8.81 -5.25
C TYR A 157 -2.19 7.60 -5.26
N ILE A 158 -0.89 7.91 -5.28
CA ILE A 158 0.16 6.89 -5.31
C ILE A 158 0.64 6.60 -3.90
N THR A 159 0.64 5.34 -3.52
CA THR A 159 1.25 4.85 -2.28
C THR A 159 2.53 4.07 -2.60
N GLY A 160 3.60 4.35 -1.88
CA GLY A 160 4.88 3.67 -2.11
C GLY A 160 5.98 4.04 -1.13
N GLU A 161 7.11 3.38 -1.33
CA GLU A 161 8.37 3.65 -0.64
C GLU A 161 9.17 4.74 -1.38
N ALA A 162 10.35 5.07 -0.89
CA ALA A 162 11.18 6.18 -1.37
C ALA A 162 11.50 6.16 -2.87
N ASP A 163 11.71 4.99 -3.46
CA ASP A 163 11.96 4.81 -4.90
C ASP A 163 10.76 5.28 -5.75
N VAL A 164 9.56 4.81 -5.39
CA VAL A 164 8.29 5.18 -6.05
C VAL A 164 7.98 6.66 -5.82
N LEU A 165 8.10 7.15 -4.58
CA LEU A 165 7.80 8.54 -4.23
C LEU A 165 8.73 9.52 -4.96
N THR A 166 10.01 9.18 -5.12
CA THR A 166 10.99 9.97 -5.88
C THR A 166 10.55 10.11 -7.34
N THR A 167 10.21 8.99 -7.99
CA THR A 167 9.76 9.00 -9.39
C THR A 167 8.40 9.68 -9.54
N ALA A 168 7.45 9.42 -8.63
CA ALA A 168 6.13 10.07 -8.66
C ALA A 168 6.24 11.59 -8.58
N ARG A 169 7.09 12.11 -7.70
CA ARG A 169 7.34 13.55 -7.56
C ARG A 169 7.93 14.17 -8.82
N ALA A 170 8.81 13.44 -9.52
CA ALA A 170 9.45 13.94 -10.74
C ALA A 170 8.53 13.89 -11.95
N VAL A 171 7.74 12.82 -12.11
CA VAL A 171 6.95 12.55 -13.31
C VAL A 171 5.55 13.16 -13.25
N ALA A 172 4.92 13.12 -12.09
CA ALA A 172 3.55 13.60 -11.87
C ALA A 172 3.45 14.36 -10.53
N PRO A 173 4.02 15.57 -10.44
CA PRO A 173 4.10 16.32 -9.19
C PRO A 173 2.72 16.64 -8.58
N ASP A 174 1.70 16.80 -9.41
CA ASP A 174 0.33 17.11 -8.99
C ASP A 174 -0.47 15.89 -8.54
N LEU A 175 -0.03 14.67 -8.87
CA LEU A 175 -0.68 13.45 -8.40
C LEU A 175 -0.37 13.25 -6.91
N PRO A 176 -1.39 13.18 -6.03
CA PRO A 176 -1.17 13.03 -4.60
C PRO A 176 -0.37 11.77 -4.27
N ARG A 177 0.44 11.86 -3.23
CA ARG A 177 1.31 10.77 -2.75
C ARG A 177 1.02 10.42 -1.31
N CYS A 178 1.12 9.13 -1.01
CA CYS A 178 0.99 8.56 0.32
C CYS A 178 2.27 7.79 0.67
N CYS A 179 2.89 8.15 1.77
CA CYS A 179 4.17 7.57 2.18
C CYS A 179 3.99 6.23 2.89
N LEU A 180 4.83 5.24 2.50
CA LEU A 180 5.08 3.99 3.23
C LEU A 180 6.52 3.89 3.73
N GLU A 181 7.42 4.79 3.32
CA GLU A 181 8.82 4.77 3.75
C GLU A 181 8.96 5.07 5.23
N GLY A 182 9.87 4.38 5.91
CA GLY A 182 10.28 4.68 7.27
C GLY A 182 9.42 4.11 8.40
N HIS A 183 8.38 3.33 8.11
CA HIS A 183 7.55 2.76 9.20
C HIS A 183 8.33 1.81 10.12
N MET A 184 9.34 1.10 9.61
CA MET A 184 10.20 0.20 10.40
C MET A 184 11.12 0.96 11.38
N ASN A 185 11.38 2.24 11.12
CA ASN A 185 12.17 3.14 11.95
C ASN A 185 11.33 4.18 12.69
N PHE A 186 10.01 4.11 12.58
CA PHE A 186 9.08 5.10 13.15
C PHE A 186 9.30 6.53 12.59
N SER A 187 9.95 6.64 11.43
CA SER A 187 10.29 7.89 10.74
C SER A 187 9.38 8.19 9.53
N ILE A 188 8.25 7.48 9.41
CA ILE A 188 7.35 7.59 8.26
C ILE A 188 6.80 9.00 8.05
N VAL A 189 6.61 9.78 9.12
CA VAL A 189 6.10 11.16 9.03
C VAL A 189 7.17 12.09 8.47
N GLU A 190 8.42 11.92 8.90
CA GLU A 190 9.57 12.64 8.38
C GLU A 190 9.74 12.41 6.89
N HIS A 191 9.69 11.16 6.46
CA HIS A 191 9.78 10.81 5.04
C HIS A 191 8.58 11.31 4.24
N ALA A 192 7.36 11.26 4.80
CA ALA A 192 6.19 11.84 4.14
C ALA A 192 6.40 13.33 3.82
N LEU A 193 6.97 14.08 4.76
CA LEU A 193 7.28 15.51 4.58
C LEU A 193 8.42 15.70 3.58
N GLU A 194 9.49 14.92 3.65
CA GLU A 194 10.63 14.96 2.76
C GLU A 194 10.23 14.73 1.29
N TYR A 195 9.41 13.70 1.05
CA TYR A 195 8.91 13.38 -0.30
C TYR A 195 7.71 14.23 -0.74
N GLY A 196 7.27 15.20 0.08
CA GLY A 196 6.14 16.09 -0.23
C GLY A 196 4.84 15.32 -0.40
N CYS A 197 4.61 14.31 0.42
CA CYS A 197 3.37 13.55 0.42
C CYS A 197 2.23 14.35 1.06
N GLN A 198 1.02 14.07 0.66
CA GLN A 198 -0.21 14.60 1.24
C GLN A 198 -0.82 13.63 2.25
N ARG A 199 -0.39 12.37 2.19
CA ARG A 199 -0.89 11.27 3.03
C ARG A 199 0.27 10.46 3.60
N VAL A 200 0.00 9.80 4.70
CA VAL A 200 0.87 8.81 5.32
C VAL A 200 0.06 7.55 5.59
N GLN A 201 0.61 6.37 5.27
CA GLN A 201 -0.07 5.10 5.46
C GLN A 201 0.55 4.32 6.61
N PHE A 202 0.00 4.49 7.78
CA PHE A 202 0.44 3.84 9.00
C PHE A 202 0.15 2.34 9.00
N CYS A 203 1.07 1.58 9.58
CA CYS A 203 0.90 0.15 9.83
C CYS A 203 0.38 -0.07 11.25
N LYS A 204 -0.72 -0.83 11.38
CA LYS A 204 -1.18 -1.31 12.69
C LYS A 204 -0.03 -1.97 13.46
N GLY A 205 0.16 -1.60 14.72
CA GLY A 205 1.24 -2.13 15.56
C GLY A 205 2.61 -1.46 15.36
N LEU A 206 2.75 -0.54 14.39
CA LEU A 206 3.94 0.29 14.16
C LEU A 206 3.64 1.79 14.29
N THR A 207 2.51 2.15 14.87
CA THR A 207 2.02 3.52 14.94
C THR A 207 1.85 3.95 16.38
N THR A 208 2.38 5.11 16.72
CA THR A 208 2.21 5.76 18.02
C THR A 208 1.32 6.98 17.91
N GLN A 209 0.70 7.40 19.03
CA GLN A 209 -0.09 8.64 19.03
C GLN A 209 0.75 9.85 18.63
N ALA A 210 2.01 9.92 19.07
CA ALA A 210 2.91 11.02 18.71
C ALA A 210 3.14 11.14 17.19
N MET A 211 3.20 10.01 16.46
CA MET A 211 3.30 10.00 15.00
C MET A 211 2.02 10.54 14.35
N ILE A 212 0.85 10.12 14.83
CA ILE A 212 -0.44 10.62 14.34
C ILE A 212 -0.55 12.13 14.58
N ASP A 213 -0.26 12.57 15.80
CA ASP A 213 -0.32 14.01 16.17
C ASP A 213 0.64 14.83 15.32
N LYS A 214 1.86 14.33 15.08
CA LYS A 214 2.86 14.99 14.23
C LYS A 214 2.40 15.07 12.77
N ALA A 215 1.84 13.99 12.22
CA ALA A 215 1.32 13.96 10.85
C ALA A 215 0.20 15.01 10.69
N ARG A 216 -0.77 15.01 11.60
CA ARG A 216 -1.89 15.95 11.60
C ARG A 216 -1.45 17.40 11.77
N ALA A 217 -0.49 17.66 12.66
CA ALA A 217 0.08 19.01 12.87
C ALA A 217 0.77 19.55 11.59
N ASN A 218 1.20 18.67 10.68
CA ASN A 218 1.78 19.01 9.39
C ASN A 218 0.78 18.92 8.22
N GLY A 219 -0.52 18.73 8.48
CA GLY A 219 -1.57 18.70 7.47
C GLY A 219 -1.63 17.41 6.64
N LEU A 220 -0.98 16.34 7.08
CA LEU A 220 -1.05 15.05 6.42
C LEU A 220 -2.36 14.33 6.75
N ILE A 221 -2.94 13.67 5.75
CA ILE A 221 -4.06 12.75 5.93
C ILE A 221 -3.50 11.41 6.41
N CYS A 222 -4.04 10.90 7.51
CA CYS A 222 -3.57 9.70 8.19
C CYS A 222 -4.37 8.48 7.74
N ASN A 223 -3.81 7.65 6.88
CA ASN A 223 -4.33 6.34 6.55
C ASN A 223 -3.74 5.30 7.49
N LEU A 224 -4.47 4.20 7.74
CA LEU A 224 -3.97 3.07 8.52
C LEU A 224 -4.42 1.75 7.91
N PHE A 225 -3.53 0.78 7.81
CA PHE A 225 -3.85 -0.59 7.45
C PHE A 225 -3.52 -1.51 8.64
N TRP A 226 -4.48 -2.27 9.07
CA TRP A 226 -5.89 -2.35 8.72
C TRP A 226 -6.72 -2.57 9.98
N ALA A 227 -8.03 -2.33 9.89
CA ALA A 227 -8.97 -2.69 10.93
C ALA A 227 -10.16 -3.42 10.32
N ASP A 228 -10.48 -4.61 10.80
CA ASP A 228 -11.46 -5.51 10.20
C ASP A 228 -12.74 -5.65 11.02
N THR A 229 -12.87 -4.86 12.11
CA THR A 229 -14.10 -4.72 12.89
C THR A 229 -14.53 -3.26 13.04
N PRO A 230 -15.83 -2.98 13.22
CA PRO A 230 -16.32 -1.61 13.42
C PRO A 230 -15.74 -0.93 14.66
N GLU A 231 -15.58 -1.71 15.75
CA GLU A 231 -15.04 -1.23 17.03
C GLU A 231 -13.59 -0.77 16.88
N GLU A 232 -12.78 -1.58 16.19
CA GLU A 232 -11.39 -1.27 15.92
C GLU A 232 -11.25 -0.05 15.00
N ALA A 233 -12.03 0.02 13.93
CA ALA A 233 -12.05 1.16 13.02
C ALA A 233 -12.45 2.46 13.75
N ARG A 234 -13.49 2.40 14.59
CA ARG A 234 -13.94 3.55 15.41
C ARG A 234 -12.83 4.02 16.34
N ALA A 235 -12.17 3.08 17.03
CA ALA A 235 -11.08 3.42 17.93
C ALA A 235 -9.91 4.12 17.21
N TYR A 236 -9.61 3.75 15.95
CA TYR A 236 -8.61 4.46 15.14
C TYR A 236 -9.07 5.85 14.71
N PHE A 237 -10.33 6.02 14.33
CA PHE A 237 -10.86 7.36 14.03
C PHE A 237 -10.84 8.29 15.26
N ASP A 238 -11.15 7.77 16.45
CA ASP A 238 -11.14 8.53 17.70
C ASP A 238 -9.75 9.09 18.06
N ILE A 239 -8.69 8.44 17.60
CA ILE A 239 -7.29 8.87 17.86
C ILE A 239 -6.69 9.68 16.72
N GLY A 240 -7.45 9.97 15.65
CA GLY A 240 -7.03 10.87 14.58
C GLY A 240 -6.60 10.21 13.29
N ILE A 241 -6.92 8.95 13.04
CA ILE A 241 -6.82 8.33 11.72
C ILE A 241 -7.99 8.83 10.88
N ASP A 242 -7.74 9.20 9.63
CA ASP A 242 -8.73 9.75 8.70
C ASP A 242 -9.31 8.66 7.78
N CYS A 243 -8.51 7.63 7.44
CA CYS A 243 -8.91 6.54 6.57
C CYS A 243 -8.38 5.21 7.09
N VAL A 244 -9.24 4.21 7.21
CA VAL A 244 -8.88 2.85 7.61
C VAL A 244 -9.07 1.91 6.43
N LEU A 245 -8.01 1.17 6.07
CA LEU A 245 -8.11 0.06 5.14
C LEU A 245 -8.68 -1.16 5.88
N THR A 246 -9.58 -1.87 5.23
CA THR A 246 -10.21 -3.07 5.79
C THR A 246 -10.38 -4.16 4.73
N ASN A 247 -10.15 -5.40 5.13
CA ASN A 247 -10.49 -6.58 4.32
C ASN A 247 -11.98 -6.93 4.40
N ASN A 248 -12.74 -6.24 5.28
CA ASN A 248 -14.10 -6.58 5.64
C ASN A 248 -15.05 -5.37 5.55
N TYR A 249 -15.05 -4.69 4.39
CA TYR A 249 -15.71 -3.39 4.21
C TYR A 249 -17.17 -3.36 4.65
N GLN A 250 -18.01 -4.32 4.20
CA GLN A 250 -19.46 -4.25 4.44
C GLN A 250 -19.83 -4.29 5.93
N PRO A 251 -19.36 -5.24 6.76
CA PRO A 251 -19.61 -5.24 8.19
C PRO A 251 -19.04 -4.01 8.91
N VAL A 252 -17.82 -3.59 8.54
CA VAL A 252 -17.18 -2.41 9.17
C VAL A 252 -18.00 -1.14 8.88
N ALA A 253 -18.33 -0.88 7.62
CA ALA A 253 -19.11 0.29 7.24
C ALA A 253 -20.52 0.30 7.87
N ALA A 254 -21.21 -0.84 7.89
CA ALA A 254 -22.52 -0.97 8.52
C ALA A 254 -22.47 -0.73 10.03
N GLY A 255 -21.39 -1.14 10.70
CA GLY A 255 -21.20 -0.91 12.13
C GLY A 255 -20.85 0.53 12.48
N LEU A 256 -20.16 1.25 11.58
CA LEU A 256 -19.82 2.66 11.76
C LEU A 256 -21.00 3.61 11.54
N SER A 257 -22.00 3.19 10.78
CA SER A 257 -23.20 3.98 10.45
C SER A 257 -24.28 3.96 11.56
N ARG A 258 -24.05 3.23 12.65
CA ARG A 258 -24.92 3.13 13.82
C ARG A 258 -24.37 3.94 14.97
#